data_4a37573497fbc53f94735c159359b41c
#
_entry.id   4a37573497fbc53f94735c159359b41c
#
_cell.length_a   1.000
_cell.length_b   1.000
_cell.length_c   1.000
_cell.angle_alpha   90.00
_cell.angle_beta   90.00
_cell.angle_gamma   90.00
#
_symmetry.space_group_name_H-M   'P 1'
#
loop_
_entity.id
_entity.type
_entity.pdbx_description
1 polymer ?
#
loop_
_entity_poly.entity_id
_entity_poly.type
_entity_poly.pdbx_seq_one_letter_code
_entity_poly.pdbx_strand_id
1 'polypeptide(L)'
;MQGESLLPESAETEIGKRIINVIAGKRRLLIVNGGQSGVDRAALDSALKLMLPCRGWCPDQRWAEDGAIASHYPLTPCGSPTPAVRTELNAYDSDATLVLTRGAPTDGTNLTSDRALAHGRPVLILDLDEQPNVVQFWEWIRAHDVRILNVGGPRESFAPGVVYTRSRKILDLLLDPTR
;
A
#
# COMPACT_ATOMS: atom_id res chain seq x y z
N MET A 1 14.56 -40.27 -29.02
CA MET A 1 14.91 -39.87 -27.64
C MET A 1 13.92 -38.83 -27.21
N GLN A 2 12.93 -39.20 -26.40
CA GLN A 2 11.94 -38.30 -25.82
C GLN A 2 12.60 -37.70 -24.57
N GLY A 3 12.75 -36.40 -24.55
CA GLY A 3 13.25 -35.68 -23.36
C GLY A 3 12.16 -35.67 -22.28
N GLU A 4 12.34 -36.43 -21.22
CA GLU A 4 11.51 -36.36 -20.02
C GLU A 4 11.68 -34.96 -19.38
N SER A 5 10.55 -34.35 -19.09
CA SER A 5 10.49 -33.13 -18.28
C SER A 5 11.05 -33.41 -16.89
N LEU A 6 12.06 -32.62 -16.48
CA LEU A 6 12.75 -32.76 -15.19
C LEU A 6 11.99 -32.16 -14.01
N LEU A 7 10.77 -31.62 -14.21
CA LEU A 7 9.97 -31.03 -13.15
C LEU A 7 8.80 -31.92 -12.76
N PRO A 8 8.47 -32.07 -11.47
CA PRO A 8 7.30 -32.80 -11.05
C PRO A 8 6.01 -32.11 -11.54
N GLU A 9 5.03 -32.90 -11.95
CA GLU A 9 3.74 -32.45 -12.52
C GLU A 9 3.01 -31.40 -11.67
N SER A 10 3.20 -31.44 -10.35
CA SER A 10 2.70 -30.44 -9.40
C SER A 10 3.37 -29.08 -9.53
N ALA A 11 4.67 -29.03 -9.87
CA ALA A 11 5.42 -27.78 -10.05
C ALA A 11 5.07 -27.12 -11.39
N GLU A 12 4.85 -27.93 -12.45
CA GLU A 12 4.38 -27.41 -13.74
C GLU A 12 2.98 -26.80 -13.64
N THR A 13 2.10 -27.39 -12.85
CA THR A 13 0.75 -26.87 -12.61
C THR A 13 0.79 -25.55 -11.83
N GLU A 14 1.68 -25.42 -10.85
CA GLU A 14 1.83 -24.20 -10.04
C GLU A 14 2.50 -23.07 -10.84
N ILE A 15 3.51 -23.40 -11.64
CA ILE A 15 4.14 -22.45 -12.58
C ILE A 15 3.13 -22.04 -13.66
N GLY A 16 2.37 -22.98 -14.21
CA GLY A 16 1.31 -22.71 -15.17
C GLY A 16 0.23 -21.78 -14.61
N LYS A 17 -0.22 -22.00 -13.37
CA LYS A 17 -1.15 -21.09 -12.67
C LYS A 17 -0.55 -19.70 -12.44
N ARG A 18 0.72 -19.61 -12.10
CA ARG A 18 1.44 -18.34 -11.96
C ARG A 18 1.54 -17.58 -13.29
N ILE A 19 1.88 -18.28 -14.38
CA ILE A 19 1.95 -17.70 -15.71
C ILE A 19 0.56 -17.26 -16.20
N ILE A 20 -0.47 -18.09 -16.03
CA ILE A 20 -1.85 -17.77 -16.39
C ILE A 20 -2.36 -16.58 -15.58
N ASN A 21 -2.05 -16.49 -14.29
CA ASN A 21 -2.41 -15.36 -13.44
C ASN A 21 -1.66 -14.06 -13.84
N VAL A 22 -0.43 -14.16 -14.34
CA VAL A 22 0.32 -13.03 -14.90
C VAL A 22 -0.26 -12.60 -16.26
N ILE A 23 -0.65 -13.56 -17.10
CA ILE A 23 -1.23 -13.29 -18.43
C ILE A 23 -2.70 -12.89 -18.34
N ALA A 24 -3.47 -13.43 -17.40
CA ALA A 24 -4.89 -13.11 -17.19
C ALA A 24 -5.15 -11.72 -16.58
N GLY A 25 -4.13 -10.86 -16.50
CA GLY A 25 -4.32 -9.45 -16.17
C GLY A 25 -4.74 -9.21 -14.73
N LYS A 26 -4.20 -9.94 -13.74
CA LYS A 26 -4.28 -9.46 -12.35
C LYS A 26 -3.61 -8.08 -12.33
N ARG A 27 -4.43 -7.04 -12.29
CA ARG A 27 -3.99 -5.65 -12.22
C ARG A 27 -3.04 -5.50 -11.04
N ARG A 28 -1.78 -5.20 -11.32
CA ARG A 28 -0.82 -4.86 -10.27
C ARG A 28 -1.19 -3.46 -9.76
N LEU A 29 -1.52 -3.35 -8.49
CA LEU A 29 -1.71 -2.06 -7.86
C LEU A 29 -0.39 -1.29 -7.83
N LEU A 30 -0.43 -0.01 -8.19
CA LEU A 30 0.61 0.95 -7.89
C LEU A 30 0.33 1.51 -6.50
N ILE A 31 1.26 1.35 -5.56
CA ILE A 31 1.11 1.83 -4.19
C ILE A 31 1.69 3.25 -4.08
N VAL A 32 0.91 4.16 -3.52
CA VAL A 32 1.28 5.56 -3.31
C VAL A 32 1.21 5.90 -1.83
N ASN A 33 2.21 6.62 -1.31
CA ASN A 33 2.15 7.24 0.03
C ASN A 33 3.26 8.26 0.28
N GLY A 34 3.30 8.82 1.50
CA GLY A 34 4.22 9.90 1.88
C GLY A 34 5.52 9.45 2.54
N GLY A 35 5.70 8.15 2.82
CA GLY A 35 6.93 7.61 3.41
C GLY A 35 7.16 7.92 4.88
N GLN A 36 6.16 8.39 5.62
CA GLN A 36 6.25 8.58 7.07
C GLN A 36 6.50 7.23 7.77
N SER A 37 6.98 7.23 8.98
CA SER A 37 7.06 6.01 9.82
C SER A 37 5.68 5.34 10.00
N GLY A 38 5.64 4.12 10.49
CA GLY A 38 4.39 3.40 10.72
C GLY A 38 3.75 2.90 9.43
N VAL A 39 2.50 3.27 9.16
CA VAL A 39 1.71 2.73 8.04
C VAL A 39 2.34 3.01 6.68
N ASP A 40 2.78 4.23 6.42
CA ASP A 40 3.38 4.60 5.12
C ASP A 40 4.62 3.75 4.84
N ARG A 41 5.51 3.61 5.82
CA ARG A 41 6.73 2.81 5.69
C ARG A 41 6.41 1.32 5.49
N ALA A 42 5.42 0.79 6.24
CA ALA A 42 4.94 -0.57 6.07
C ALA A 42 4.40 -0.83 4.67
N ALA A 43 3.69 0.15 4.07
CA ALA A 43 3.15 0.03 2.72
C ALA A 43 4.24 -0.01 1.66
N LEU A 44 5.27 0.84 1.75
CA LEU A 44 6.42 0.79 0.84
C LEU A 44 7.16 -0.53 0.94
N ASP A 45 7.45 -0.99 2.15
CA ASP A 45 8.15 -2.26 2.37
C ASP A 45 7.33 -3.47 1.89
N SER A 46 6.00 -3.44 2.05
CA SER A 46 5.12 -4.48 1.50
C SER A 46 5.13 -4.47 -0.02
N ALA A 47 5.03 -3.29 -0.63
CA ALA A 47 5.08 -3.15 -2.08
C ALA A 47 6.42 -3.67 -2.64
N LEU A 48 7.55 -3.28 -2.06
CA LEU A 48 8.88 -3.73 -2.48
C LEU A 48 9.04 -5.25 -2.32
N LYS A 49 8.62 -5.82 -1.19
CA LYS A 49 8.65 -7.27 -0.94
C LYS A 49 7.84 -8.05 -1.97
N LEU A 50 6.66 -7.54 -2.33
CA LEU A 50 5.73 -8.17 -3.28
C LEU A 50 6.03 -7.80 -4.74
N MET A 51 7.11 -7.05 -4.98
CA MET A 51 7.50 -6.55 -6.30
C MET A 51 6.36 -5.75 -6.98
N LEU A 52 5.56 -5.04 -6.20
CA LEU A 52 4.57 -4.09 -6.70
C LEU A 52 5.24 -2.74 -6.98
N PRO A 53 4.81 -2.02 -8.04
CA PRO A 53 5.27 -0.66 -8.23
C PRO A 53 4.82 0.22 -7.08
N CYS A 54 5.71 1.10 -6.60
CA CYS A 54 5.38 2.09 -5.59
C CYS A 54 6.05 3.43 -5.89
N ARG A 55 5.41 4.51 -5.43
CA ARG A 55 5.88 5.89 -5.55
C ARG A 55 5.15 6.78 -4.54
N GLY A 56 5.41 8.07 -4.58
CA GLY A 56 4.61 9.06 -3.84
C GLY A 56 5.36 10.36 -3.62
N TRP A 57 4.63 11.32 -3.08
CA TRP A 57 5.16 12.61 -2.67
C TRP A 57 5.53 12.57 -1.19
N CYS A 58 6.74 12.99 -0.85
CA CYS A 58 7.19 13.13 0.53
C CYS A 58 7.49 14.59 0.86
N PRO A 59 7.61 14.96 2.15
CA PRO A 59 8.03 16.30 2.53
C PRO A 59 9.43 16.62 1.98
N ASP A 60 9.72 17.93 1.85
CA ASP A 60 11.06 18.40 1.51
C ASP A 60 12.11 17.81 2.45
N GLN A 61 13.34 17.65 1.93
CA GLN A 61 14.44 17.00 2.63
C GLN A 61 14.14 15.54 3.03
N ARG A 62 13.06 14.96 2.48
CA ARG A 62 12.63 13.59 2.78
C ARG A 62 12.41 13.36 4.28
N TRP A 63 11.85 14.35 4.96
CA TRP A 63 11.68 14.30 6.41
C TRP A 63 10.61 13.28 6.86
N ALA A 64 10.95 12.50 7.89
CA ALA A 64 10.01 11.70 8.67
C ALA A 64 10.37 11.81 10.16
N GLU A 65 9.47 11.38 11.06
CA GLU A 65 9.69 11.51 12.51
C GLU A 65 10.89 10.68 13.01
N ASP A 66 11.25 9.62 12.29
CA ASP A 66 12.37 8.72 12.57
C ASP A 66 13.67 9.11 11.83
N GLY A 67 13.68 10.28 11.20
CA GLY A 67 14.81 10.80 10.44
C GLY A 67 14.53 10.92 8.95
N ALA A 68 15.57 11.03 8.14
CA ALA A 68 15.40 11.15 6.70
C ALA A 68 14.93 9.83 6.08
N ILE A 69 13.89 9.90 5.24
CA ILE A 69 13.37 8.75 4.49
C ILE A 69 14.49 8.23 3.57
N ALA A 70 14.84 6.96 3.71
CA ALA A 70 15.93 6.33 2.97
C ALA A 70 15.75 6.46 1.45
N SER A 71 16.87 6.64 0.73
CA SER A 71 16.89 6.94 -0.71
C SER A 71 16.37 5.79 -1.59
N HIS A 72 16.38 4.55 -1.10
CA HIS A 72 15.86 3.40 -1.85
C HIS A 72 14.34 3.41 -2.01
N TYR A 73 13.59 4.19 -1.21
CA TYR A 73 12.16 4.39 -1.43
C TYR A 73 11.95 5.38 -2.58
N PRO A 74 11.18 5.02 -3.61
CA PRO A 74 11.00 5.83 -4.83
C PRO A 74 10.02 6.98 -4.61
N LEU A 75 10.35 7.87 -3.69
CA LEU A 75 9.55 9.03 -3.32
C LEU A 75 10.15 10.33 -3.85
N THR A 76 9.28 11.26 -4.23
CA THR A 76 9.65 12.59 -4.73
C THR A 76 9.33 13.66 -3.69
N PRO A 77 10.29 14.53 -3.33
CA PRO A 77 9.99 15.71 -2.50
C PRO A 77 8.97 16.62 -3.17
N CYS A 78 7.99 17.12 -2.39
CA CYS A 78 6.87 17.89 -2.91
C CYS A 78 7.09 19.42 -2.97
N GLY A 79 8.29 19.91 -2.66
CA GLY A 79 8.60 21.34 -2.60
C GLY A 79 8.05 22.05 -1.36
N SER A 80 7.59 21.29 -0.36
CA SER A 80 7.04 21.85 0.88
C SER A 80 7.41 20.99 2.10
N PRO A 81 7.78 21.61 3.22
CA PRO A 81 8.01 20.89 4.46
C PRO A 81 6.69 20.50 5.16
N THR A 82 5.56 21.05 4.70
CA THR A 82 4.25 20.86 5.34
C THR A 82 3.68 19.48 4.97
N PRO A 83 3.44 18.56 5.93
CA PRO A 83 2.94 17.23 5.64
C PRO A 83 1.60 17.19 4.91
N ALA A 84 0.74 18.20 5.11
CA ALA A 84 -0.56 18.29 4.45
C ALA A 84 -0.42 18.41 2.92
N VAL A 85 0.62 19.06 2.40
CA VAL A 85 0.83 19.22 0.96
C VAL A 85 1.09 17.88 0.29
N ARG A 86 1.98 17.06 0.85
CA ARG A 86 2.26 15.72 0.31
C ARG A 86 1.03 14.81 0.43
N THR A 87 0.21 14.98 1.49
CA THR A 87 -1.02 14.20 1.68
C THR A 87 -2.04 14.54 0.60
N GLU A 88 -2.21 15.80 0.29
CA GLU A 88 -3.05 16.29 -0.81
C GLU A 88 -2.62 15.69 -2.15
N LEU A 89 -1.33 15.79 -2.49
CA LEU A 89 -0.79 15.31 -3.75
C LEU A 89 -0.92 13.79 -3.91
N ASN A 90 -0.67 13.03 -2.85
CA ASN A 90 -0.81 11.57 -2.88
C ASN A 90 -2.28 11.15 -3.05
N ALA A 91 -3.22 11.84 -2.41
CA ALA A 91 -4.65 11.59 -2.58
C ALA A 91 -5.12 11.96 -4.00
N TYR A 92 -4.66 13.09 -4.53
CA TYR A 92 -5.00 13.55 -5.88
C TYR A 92 -4.51 12.58 -6.97
N ASP A 93 -3.26 12.10 -6.85
CA ASP A 93 -2.60 11.21 -7.82
C ASP A 93 -3.06 9.73 -7.72
N SER A 94 -4.06 9.44 -6.90
CA SER A 94 -4.54 8.08 -6.67
C SER A 94 -6.01 7.90 -7.06
N ASP A 95 -6.39 6.66 -7.39
CA ASP A 95 -7.78 6.32 -7.71
C ASP A 95 -8.62 6.11 -6.45
N ALA A 96 -7.99 5.65 -5.37
CA ALA A 96 -8.63 5.36 -4.09
C ALA A 96 -7.61 5.46 -2.94
N THR A 97 -8.11 5.52 -1.71
CA THR A 97 -7.28 5.57 -0.50
C THR A 97 -7.66 4.45 0.47
N LEU A 98 -6.69 3.64 0.87
CA LEU A 98 -6.77 2.74 2.00
C LEU A 98 -6.19 3.44 3.24
N VAL A 99 -6.99 3.54 4.27
CA VAL A 99 -6.59 4.11 5.55
C VAL A 99 -6.57 3.01 6.60
N LEU A 100 -5.40 2.81 7.21
CA LEU A 100 -5.29 1.95 8.39
C LEU A 100 -5.43 2.82 9.64
N THR A 101 -6.20 2.37 10.62
CA THR A 101 -6.38 3.05 11.92
C THR A 101 -6.11 2.09 13.07
N ARG A 102 -6.06 2.62 14.27
CA ARG A 102 -6.13 1.82 15.49
C ARG A 102 -7.08 2.52 16.45
N GLY A 103 -8.31 2.02 16.52
CA GLY A 103 -9.41 2.72 17.17
C GLY A 103 -9.84 3.96 16.36
N ALA A 104 -10.24 5.02 17.07
CA ALA A 104 -10.67 6.26 16.43
C ALA A 104 -9.55 6.88 15.56
N PRO A 105 -9.85 7.33 14.33
CA PRO A 105 -8.86 7.98 13.49
C PRO A 105 -8.25 9.21 14.15
N THR A 106 -6.93 9.39 14.00
CA THR A 106 -6.22 10.61 14.44
C THR A 106 -6.39 11.74 13.41
N ASP A 107 -6.05 12.98 13.80
CA ASP A 107 -6.14 14.15 12.90
C ASP A 107 -5.40 13.93 11.57
N GLY A 108 -4.21 13.33 11.60
CA GLY A 108 -3.46 13.01 10.38
C GLY A 108 -4.12 11.93 9.53
N THR A 109 -4.81 10.99 10.14
CA THR A 109 -5.58 9.93 9.47
C THR A 109 -6.87 10.49 8.87
N ASN A 110 -7.56 11.36 9.62
CA ASN A 110 -8.73 12.10 9.14
C ASN A 110 -8.35 12.96 7.93
N LEU A 111 -7.24 13.68 8.00
CA LEU A 111 -6.75 14.51 6.89
C LEU A 111 -6.57 13.67 5.61
N THR A 112 -6.02 12.47 5.70
CA THR A 112 -5.84 11.58 4.53
C THR A 112 -7.18 11.18 3.93
N SER A 113 -8.15 10.81 4.75
CA SER A 113 -9.51 10.48 4.31
C SER A 113 -10.22 11.69 3.70
N ASP A 114 -10.17 12.83 4.37
CA ASP A 114 -10.84 14.06 3.94
C ASP A 114 -10.31 14.55 2.59
N ARG A 115 -8.99 14.46 2.37
CA ARG A 115 -8.39 14.85 1.09
C ARG A 115 -8.81 13.91 -0.04
N ALA A 116 -8.85 12.61 0.20
CA ALA A 116 -9.34 11.65 -0.79
C ALA A 116 -10.81 11.92 -1.15
N LEU A 117 -11.68 12.10 -0.15
CA LEU A 117 -13.10 12.39 -0.34
C LEU A 117 -13.33 13.74 -1.05
N ALA A 118 -12.54 14.78 -0.75
CA ALA A 118 -12.60 16.07 -1.42
C ALA A 118 -12.31 15.96 -2.92
N HIS A 119 -11.49 15.00 -3.33
CA HIS A 119 -11.23 14.68 -4.74
C HIS A 119 -12.20 13.64 -5.33
N GLY A 120 -13.29 13.28 -4.63
CA GLY A 120 -14.24 12.27 -5.07
C GLY A 120 -13.65 10.86 -5.15
N ARG A 121 -12.56 10.60 -4.42
CA ARG A 121 -11.89 9.29 -4.40
C ARG A 121 -12.48 8.41 -3.30
N PRO A 122 -12.79 7.13 -3.57
CA PRO A 122 -13.29 6.21 -2.56
C PRO A 122 -12.23 5.97 -1.47
N VAL A 123 -12.71 5.82 -0.24
CA VAL A 123 -11.89 5.54 0.93
C VAL A 123 -12.35 4.23 1.57
N LEU A 124 -11.40 3.36 1.87
CA LEU A 124 -11.60 2.18 2.70
C LEU A 124 -10.81 2.34 4.00
N ILE A 125 -11.47 2.15 5.13
CA ILE A 125 -10.85 2.25 6.46
C ILE A 125 -10.83 0.86 7.07
N LEU A 126 -9.66 0.43 7.56
CA LEU A 126 -9.47 -0.84 8.27
C LEU A 126 -8.77 -0.59 9.60
N ASP A 127 -9.21 -1.29 10.64
CA ASP A 127 -8.58 -1.23 11.96
C ASP A 127 -7.40 -2.20 12.04
N LEU A 128 -6.26 -1.74 12.59
CA LEU A 128 -5.05 -2.53 12.80
C LEU A 128 -5.24 -3.67 13.81
N ASP A 129 -6.24 -3.58 14.67
CA ASP A 129 -6.54 -4.60 15.67
C ASP A 129 -7.49 -5.68 15.14
N GLU A 130 -8.05 -5.49 13.92
CA GLU A 130 -8.94 -6.43 13.26
C GLU A 130 -8.24 -7.26 12.18
N GLN A 131 -8.83 -8.42 11.86
CA GLN A 131 -8.37 -9.24 10.74
C GLN A 131 -9.01 -8.71 9.44
N PRO A 132 -8.21 -8.35 8.43
CA PRO A 132 -8.75 -7.81 7.20
C PRO A 132 -9.45 -8.91 6.37
N ASN A 133 -10.58 -8.56 5.77
CA ASN A 133 -11.24 -9.42 4.81
C ASN A 133 -10.67 -9.21 3.40
N VAL A 134 -9.80 -10.12 2.97
CA VAL A 134 -9.12 -10.06 1.66
C VAL A 134 -10.11 -10.05 0.50
N VAL A 135 -11.20 -10.81 0.60
CA VAL A 135 -12.22 -10.89 -0.46
C VAL A 135 -12.91 -9.53 -0.63
N GLN A 136 -13.38 -8.95 0.46
CA GLN A 136 -14.02 -7.62 0.45
C GLN A 136 -13.07 -6.53 -0.05
N PHE A 137 -11.80 -6.58 0.33
CA PHE A 137 -10.79 -5.63 -0.17
C PHE A 137 -10.69 -5.69 -1.69
N TRP A 138 -10.55 -6.89 -2.28
CA TRP A 138 -10.43 -7.04 -3.73
C TRP A 138 -11.73 -6.78 -4.48
N GLU A 139 -12.90 -7.03 -3.86
CA GLU A 139 -14.20 -6.61 -4.38
C GLU A 139 -14.30 -5.09 -4.46
N TRP A 140 -13.87 -4.39 -3.40
CA TRP A 140 -13.82 -2.93 -3.36
C TRP A 140 -12.84 -2.37 -4.41
N ILE A 141 -11.64 -2.93 -4.56
CA ILE A 141 -10.68 -2.57 -5.60
C ILE A 141 -11.30 -2.68 -6.99
N ARG A 142 -12.01 -3.76 -7.26
CA ARG A 142 -12.68 -3.98 -8.55
C ARG A 142 -13.88 -3.06 -8.77
N ALA A 143 -14.70 -2.87 -7.77
CA ALA A 143 -15.90 -2.04 -7.85
C ALA A 143 -15.58 -0.57 -8.19
N HIS A 144 -14.41 -0.08 -7.75
CA HIS A 144 -13.94 1.28 -7.99
C HIS A 144 -12.87 1.39 -9.09
N ASP A 145 -12.59 0.33 -9.85
CA ASP A 145 -11.56 0.26 -10.90
C ASP A 145 -10.18 0.77 -10.45
N VAL A 146 -9.79 0.50 -9.20
CA VAL A 146 -8.57 1.01 -8.58
C VAL A 146 -7.34 0.41 -9.24
N ARG A 147 -6.43 1.25 -9.68
CA ARG A 147 -5.10 0.90 -10.22
C ARG A 147 -3.99 1.54 -9.39
N ILE A 148 -4.26 2.72 -8.85
CA ILE A 148 -3.34 3.51 -8.03
C ILE A 148 -3.99 3.64 -6.66
N LEU A 149 -3.39 2.98 -5.66
CA LEU A 149 -3.88 2.94 -4.29
C LEU A 149 -2.99 3.77 -3.38
N ASN A 150 -3.52 4.89 -2.88
CA ASN A 150 -2.90 5.60 -1.77
C ASN A 150 -3.09 4.81 -0.47
N VAL A 151 -2.04 4.68 0.33
CA VAL A 151 -2.09 4.01 1.64
C VAL A 151 -1.59 4.98 2.70
N GLY A 152 -2.38 5.20 3.73
CA GLY A 152 -2.01 6.09 4.82
C GLY A 152 -2.58 5.63 6.16
N GLY A 153 -2.09 6.27 7.24
CA GLY A 153 -2.52 5.94 8.60
C GLY A 153 -1.61 6.57 9.65
N PRO A 154 -1.67 6.09 10.90
CA PRO A 154 -0.85 6.62 11.97
C PRO A 154 0.65 6.36 11.73
N ARG A 155 1.45 7.31 12.25
CA ARG A 155 2.89 7.15 12.35
C ARG A 155 3.26 6.23 13.52
N GLU A 156 4.51 5.74 13.54
CA GLU A 156 4.95 4.76 14.54
C GLU A 156 4.87 5.29 15.98
N SER A 157 5.11 6.58 16.20
CA SER A 157 5.03 7.23 17.51
C SER A 157 3.63 7.18 18.14
N PHE A 158 2.58 6.93 17.36
CA PHE A 158 1.21 6.76 17.87
C PHE A 158 1.06 5.50 18.74
N ALA A 159 1.69 4.40 18.36
CA ALA A 159 1.78 3.16 19.16
C ALA A 159 3.10 2.43 18.83
N PRO A 160 4.19 2.79 19.49
CA PRO A 160 5.53 2.29 19.20
C PRO A 160 5.62 0.76 19.23
N GLY A 161 6.27 0.16 18.23
CA GLY A 161 6.41 -1.29 18.05
C GLY A 161 5.16 -1.99 17.50
N VAL A 162 4.05 -1.28 17.35
CA VAL A 162 2.75 -1.86 16.97
C VAL A 162 2.33 -1.45 15.57
N VAL A 163 2.36 -0.13 15.27
CA VAL A 163 1.78 0.39 14.02
C VAL A 163 2.43 -0.25 12.80
N TYR A 164 3.74 -0.15 12.67
CA TYR A 164 4.47 -0.73 11.54
C TYR A 164 4.26 -2.24 11.44
N THR A 165 4.42 -2.96 12.56
CA THR A 165 4.36 -4.43 12.58
C THR A 165 2.99 -4.95 12.16
N ARG A 166 1.90 -4.35 12.65
CA ARG A 166 0.54 -4.75 12.28
C ARG A 166 0.19 -4.34 10.86
N SER A 167 0.56 -3.12 10.46
CA SER A 167 0.37 -2.65 9.08
C SER A 167 1.05 -3.56 8.08
N ARG A 168 2.28 -4.01 8.35
CA ARG A 168 2.99 -4.98 7.51
C ARG A 168 2.21 -6.28 7.33
N LYS A 169 1.70 -6.86 8.43
CA LYS A 169 0.92 -8.10 8.36
C LYS A 169 -0.33 -7.95 7.51
N ILE A 170 -1.07 -6.86 7.72
CA ILE A 170 -2.29 -6.56 6.97
C ILE A 170 -1.98 -6.33 5.50
N LEU A 171 -1.01 -5.48 5.18
CA LEU A 171 -0.67 -5.11 3.81
C LEU A 171 -0.02 -6.26 3.04
N ASP A 172 0.85 -7.06 3.67
CA ASP A 172 1.40 -8.27 3.06
C ASP A 172 0.28 -9.27 2.70
N LEU A 173 -0.80 -9.32 3.50
CA LEU A 173 -1.95 -10.18 3.23
C LEU A 173 -2.85 -9.63 2.13
N LEU A 174 -3.19 -8.33 2.18
CA LEU A 174 -4.11 -7.69 1.24
C LEU A 174 -3.51 -7.51 -0.15
N LEU A 175 -2.21 -7.16 -0.22
CA LEU A 175 -1.54 -6.80 -1.46
C LEU A 175 -0.91 -8.00 -2.17
N ASP A 176 -0.93 -9.20 -1.58
CA ASP A 176 -0.37 -10.41 -2.19
C ASP A 176 -1.14 -10.76 -3.48
N PRO A 177 -0.50 -10.65 -4.66
CA PRO A 177 -1.16 -10.89 -5.94
C PRO A 177 -1.47 -12.37 -6.21
N THR A 178 -1.02 -13.28 -5.34
CA THR A 178 -1.22 -14.72 -5.50
C THR A 178 -2.50 -15.23 -4.84
N ARG A 179 -3.22 -14.36 -4.14
CA ARG A 179 -4.45 -14.70 -3.39
C ARG A 179 -5.72 -14.27 -4.10
#